data_89421828e0441241256cad312496bbb3
#
_entry.id   89421828e0441241256cad312496bbb3
#
_cell.length_a   1.000
_cell.length_b   1.000
_cell.length_c   1.000
_cell.angle_alpha   90.00
_cell.angle_beta   90.00
_cell.angle_gamma   90.00
#
_symmetry.space_group_name_H-M   'P 1'
#
loop_
_entity.id
_entity.type
_entity.pdbx_description
1 polymer ?
#
loop_
_entity_poly.entity_id
_entity_poly.type
_entity_poly.pdbx_seq_one_letter_code
_entity_poly.pdbx_strand_id
1 'polypeptide(L)'
;MPARQTVTPQPTVDPLTKEDISRQTATPSSLINLSSPQTLAQAIAKVIQDRDEGILKSLEIQQAVTENQSRLIRELMEARHIRLSSPGITSIGANNQGANPTARYTLNFSSGARGYLDMKRNDKQQWTLDTLTLPSKQDLAKDKVAPMAMNDPMGIVSSFMDAVAKADFRGARKFVDGTKVQDATVAGLCILFEEGAFRLREDAPIKTAYEAPTNAGFFVHLQDAQGRKAGNVGLTVAKTDGQWLVAEASLDSMLEAYTKRQGAGDDIFIPIVKNPQGGDSLALFFGFNEDTLSKRSERQLQIVAEAIKMDSGKKLEISGHTDDVGSERYNQGLSERRAAAVKAQLVQFGVPAERIVTKGFGKSQPRRTYSPTADEETRDEARKENRRAEMYLDF
;
A
#
# COMPACT_ATOMS: atom_id res chain seq x y z
N MET A 1 -82.43 30.55 42.16
CA MET A 1 -81.03 30.17 42.38
C MET A 1 -80.71 29.09 41.41
N PRO A 2 -79.85 29.30 40.34
CA PRO A 2 -79.50 28.28 39.37
C PRO A 2 -78.30 27.48 39.89
N ALA A 3 -78.35 26.16 39.59
CA ALA A 3 -77.36 25.18 39.98
C ALA A 3 -76.01 25.39 39.25
N ARG A 4 -74.89 25.27 39.96
CA ARG A 4 -73.56 25.28 39.46
C ARG A 4 -73.29 23.95 38.74
N GLN A 5 -72.94 23.99 37.42
CA GLN A 5 -72.35 22.90 36.71
C GLN A 5 -70.86 22.83 37.09
N THR A 6 -70.46 21.67 37.57
CA THR A 6 -69.01 21.29 37.74
C THR A 6 -68.45 20.83 36.40
N VAL A 7 -67.50 21.62 35.94
CA VAL A 7 -66.69 21.28 34.77
C VAL A 7 -65.54 20.37 35.24
N THR A 8 -65.51 19.11 34.71
CA THR A 8 -64.36 18.19 34.87
C THR A 8 -63.18 18.66 33.97
N PRO A 9 -61.98 18.77 34.48
CA PRO A 9 -60.83 19.11 33.62
C PRO A 9 -60.49 17.96 32.70
N GLN A 10 -60.34 18.25 31.38
CA GLN A 10 -59.76 17.36 30.40
C GLN A 10 -58.30 17.14 30.71
N PRO A 11 -57.72 15.93 30.45
CA PRO A 11 -56.30 15.70 30.59
C PRO A 11 -55.53 16.53 29.57
N THR A 12 -54.64 17.39 30.04
CA THR A 12 -53.66 18.09 29.22
C THR A 12 -52.67 17.08 28.71
N VAL A 13 -52.67 16.87 27.40
CA VAL A 13 -51.60 16.14 26.71
C VAL A 13 -50.39 17.06 26.68
N ASP A 14 -49.29 16.63 27.32
CA ASP A 14 -48.04 17.34 27.26
C ASP A 14 -47.58 17.47 25.77
N PRO A 15 -47.13 18.64 25.36
CA PRO A 15 -46.64 18.81 24.00
C PRO A 15 -45.36 17.95 23.79
N LEU A 16 -45.40 17.09 22.80
CA LEU A 16 -44.25 16.28 22.33
C LEU A 16 -42.99 17.14 22.27
N THR A 17 -41.94 16.69 22.94
CA THR A 17 -40.64 17.37 22.92
C THR A 17 -40.06 17.37 21.49
N LYS A 18 -39.20 18.33 21.17
CA LYS A 18 -38.53 18.39 19.85
C LYS A 18 -37.78 17.09 19.51
N GLU A 19 -37.38 16.29 20.51
CA GLU A 19 -36.78 14.98 20.36
C GLU A 19 -37.78 13.91 19.92
N ASP A 20 -39.01 13.95 20.41
CA ASP A 20 -40.09 13.01 20.02
C ASP A 20 -40.56 13.28 18.57
N ILE A 21 -40.57 14.55 18.14
CA ILE A 21 -40.90 14.94 16.77
C ILE A 21 -39.81 14.49 15.81
N SER A 22 -38.53 14.56 16.18
CA SER A 22 -37.42 14.11 15.31
C SER A 22 -37.36 12.60 15.14
N ARG A 23 -37.86 11.81 16.10
CA ARG A 23 -37.98 10.36 15.98
C ARG A 23 -39.15 9.88 15.11
N GLN A 24 -40.18 10.68 14.89
CA GLN A 24 -41.37 10.27 14.14
C GLN A 24 -41.39 10.67 12.66
N THR A 25 -40.45 11.48 12.14
CA THR A 25 -40.52 12.03 10.78
C THR A 25 -39.31 11.81 9.92
N ALA A 26 -38.49 10.78 10.17
CA ALA A 26 -37.52 10.35 9.19
C ALA A 26 -38.23 9.61 8.05
N THR A 27 -38.73 10.37 7.08
CA THR A 27 -39.15 9.81 5.78
C THR A 27 -37.94 9.08 5.17
N PRO A 28 -38.12 7.87 4.62
CA PRO A 28 -37.03 7.18 3.95
C PRO A 28 -36.49 8.07 2.84
N SER A 29 -35.22 8.45 2.94
CA SER A 29 -34.50 9.09 1.84
C SER A 29 -34.63 8.23 0.59
N SER A 30 -34.62 8.83 -0.59
CA SER A 30 -34.74 8.15 -1.89
C SER A 30 -33.92 6.85 -1.92
N LEU A 31 -34.45 5.82 -2.60
CA LEU A 31 -33.80 4.50 -2.77
C LEU A 31 -32.33 4.68 -3.17
N ILE A 32 -31.46 4.01 -2.43
CA ILE A 32 -30.02 4.06 -2.69
C ILE A 32 -29.70 3.19 -3.90
N ASN A 33 -28.84 3.67 -4.78
CA ASN A 33 -28.38 2.90 -5.92
C ASN A 33 -27.38 1.82 -5.45
N LEU A 34 -27.81 0.57 -5.43
CA LEU A 34 -27.00 -0.60 -5.04
C LEU A 34 -26.37 -1.33 -6.24
N SER A 35 -26.26 -0.68 -7.40
CA SER A 35 -25.67 -1.27 -8.61
C SER A 35 -24.15 -1.40 -8.54
N SER A 36 -23.47 -0.65 -7.66
CA SER A 36 -22.03 -0.72 -7.46
C SER A 36 -21.65 -0.88 -5.98
N PRO A 37 -20.54 -1.58 -5.67
CA PRO A 37 -20.10 -1.72 -4.29
C PRO A 37 -19.62 -0.38 -3.71
N GLN A 38 -19.13 0.53 -4.55
CA GLN A 38 -18.71 1.85 -4.15
C GLN A 38 -19.87 2.68 -3.61
N THR A 39 -21.05 2.65 -4.27
CA THR A 39 -22.22 3.39 -3.79
C THR A 39 -22.72 2.87 -2.44
N LEU A 40 -22.69 1.55 -2.23
CA LEU A 40 -23.03 0.97 -0.93
C LEU A 40 -22.02 1.39 0.15
N ALA A 41 -20.72 1.32 -0.13
CA ALA A 41 -19.67 1.74 0.80
C ALA A 41 -19.79 3.23 1.16
N GLN A 42 -20.04 4.09 0.17
CA GLN A 42 -20.27 5.53 0.39
C GLN A 42 -21.51 5.80 1.24
N ALA A 43 -22.60 5.06 1.00
CA ALA A 43 -23.81 5.21 1.80
C ALA A 43 -23.56 4.83 3.26
N ILE A 44 -22.86 3.72 3.53
CA ILE A 44 -22.50 3.30 4.89
C ILE A 44 -21.60 4.34 5.55
N ALA A 45 -20.57 4.82 4.85
CA ALA A 45 -19.68 5.86 5.36
C ALA A 45 -20.44 7.15 5.71
N LYS A 46 -21.37 7.57 4.84
CA LYS A 46 -22.21 8.74 5.07
C LYS A 46 -23.13 8.57 6.28
N VAL A 47 -23.74 7.40 6.46
CA VAL A 47 -24.52 7.07 7.66
C VAL A 47 -23.69 7.32 8.92
N ILE A 48 -22.46 6.80 8.96
CA ILE A 48 -21.57 6.94 10.13
C ILE A 48 -21.12 8.39 10.33
N GLN A 49 -20.72 9.07 9.25
CA GLN A 49 -20.18 10.42 9.30
C GLN A 49 -21.23 11.47 9.66
N ASP A 50 -22.38 11.43 8.98
CA ASP A 50 -23.45 12.42 9.09
C ASP A 50 -24.51 12.02 10.13
N ARG A 51 -24.45 10.79 10.66
CA ARG A 51 -25.43 10.18 11.56
C ARG A 51 -26.82 10.14 10.95
N ASP A 52 -26.89 9.81 9.68
CA ASP A 52 -28.13 9.83 8.90
C ASP A 52 -28.91 8.52 9.04
N GLU A 53 -29.85 8.50 10.00
CA GLU A 53 -30.73 7.35 10.23
C GLU A 53 -31.68 7.10 9.05
N GLY A 54 -31.99 8.09 8.21
CA GLY A 54 -32.81 7.94 7.02
C GLY A 54 -32.14 7.08 5.95
N ILE A 55 -30.82 7.29 5.74
CA ILE A 55 -30.01 6.46 4.84
C ILE A 55 -29.93 5.03 5.38
N LEU A 56 -29.70 4.86 6.70
CA LEU A 56 -29.63 3.53 7.30
C LEU A 56 -30.94 2.75 7.14
N LYS A 57 -32.09 3.38 7.39
CA LYS A 57 -33.41 2.79 7.14
C LYS A 57 -33.63 2.40 5.68
N SER A 58 -33.15 3.22 4.74
CA SER A 58 -33.20 2.89 3.31
C SER A 58 -32.38 1.65 2.97
N LEU A 59 -31.18 1.48 3.56
CA LEU A 59 -30.36 0.28 3.40
C LEU A 59 -31.03 -0.97 4.01
N GLU A 60 -31.70 -0.83 5.16
CA GLU A 60 -32.47 -1.90 5.79
C GLU A 60 -33.67 -2.34 4.94
N ILE A 61 -34.45 -1.41 4.44
CA ILE A 61 -35.63 -1.66 3.56
C ILE A 61 -35.18 -2.40 2.28
N GLN A 62 -34.03 -2.00 1.73
CA GLN A 62 -33.46 -2.63 0.54
C GLN A 62 -32.74 -3.96 0.83
N GLN A 63 -32.67 -4.39 2.09
CA GLN A 63 -31.96 -5.59 2.54
C GLN A 63 -30.45 -5.55 2.17
N ALA A 64 -29.89 -4.35 2.09
CA ALA A 64 -28.48 -4.15 1.81
C ALA A 64 -27.61 -4.41 3.05
N VAL A 65 -28.17 -4.31 4.24
CA VAL A 65 -27.57 -4.59 5.53
C VAL A 65 -28.49 -5.47 6.36
N THR A 66 -27.92 -6.33 7.19
CA THR A 66 -28.66 -7.15 8.18
C THR A 66 -28.95 -6.36 9.45
N GLU A 67 -29.89 -6.83 10.27
CA GLU A 67 -30.22 -6.21 11.58
C GLU A 67 -29.00 -6.10 12.49
N ASN A 68 -28.16 -7.14 12.56
CA ASN A 68 -26.90 -7.08 13.32
C ASN A 68 -25.93 -6.01 12.82
N GLN A 69 -25.79 -5.89 11.52
CA GLN A 69 -24.92 -4.87 10.90
C GLN A 69 -25.47 -3.46 11.15
N SER A 70 -26.79 -3.27 11.03
CA SER A 70 -27.45 -2.01 11.37
C SER A 70 -27.23 -1.60 12.81
N ARG A 71 -27.31 -2.55 13.75
CA ARG A 71 -27.01 -2.30 15.15
C ARG A 71 -25.58 -1.84 15.36
N LEU A 72 -24.59 -2.51 14.74
CA LEU A 72 -23.19 -2.11 14.83
C LEU A 72 -22.94 -0.71 14.22
N ILE A 73 -23.60 -0.39 13.11
CA ILE A 73 -23.53 0.93 12.50
C ILE A 73 -24.11 2.00 13.43
N ARG A 74 -25.26 1.74 14.10
CA ARG A 74 -25.84 2.65 15.10
C ARG A 74 -24.90 2.87 16.29
N GLU A 75 -24.25 1.82 16.79
CA GLU A 75 -23.25 1.95 17.85
C GLU A 75 -22.11 2.91 17.45
N LEU A 76 -21.68 2.88 16.19
CA LEU A 76 -20.69 3.83 15.65
C LEU A 76 -21.25 5.25 15.56
N MET A 77 -22.53 5.41 15.17
CA MET A 77 -23.18 6.72 15.10
C MET A 77 -23.34 7.35 16.48
N GLU A 78 -23.66 6.56 17.51
CA GLU A 78 -23.84 7.02 18.88
C GLU A 78 -22.50 7.40 19.55
N ALA A 79 -21.40 6.74 19.15
CA ALA A 79 -20.08 6.99 19.68
C ALA A 79 -19.50 8.31 19.13
N ARG A 80 -19.84 9.44 19.80
CA ARG A 80 -19.51 10.81 19.34
C ARG A 80 -18.02 11.09 19.11
N HIS A 81 -17.14 10.33 19.75
CA HIS A 81 -15.68 10.45 19.58
C HIS A 81 -15.15 9.70 18.35
N ILE A 82 -15.95 8.81 17.74
CA ILE A 82 -15.58 8.06 16.55
C ILE A 82 -15.94 8.89 15.31
N ARG A 83 -14.95 9.16 14.48
CA ARG A 83 -15.10 9.87 13.20
C ARG A 83 -14.33 9.14 12.12
N LEU A 84 -14.82 9.21 10.90
CA LEU A 84 -14.06 8.77 9.75
C LEU A 84 -13.01 9.82 9.36
N SER A 85 -11.90 9.39 8.78
CA SER A 85 -10.89 10.26 8.18
C SER A 85 -11.39 10.83 6.83
N SER A 86 -10.54 11.56 6.14
CA SER A 86 -10.77 11.93 4.74
C SER A 86 -9.64 11.33 3.89
N PRO A 87 -9.93 10.36 2.98
CA PRO A 87 -11.24 9.76 2.70
C PRO A 87 -11.70 8.79 3.79
N GLY A 88 -13.03 8.76 4.04
CA GLY A 88 -13.65 7.88 5.04
C GLY A 88 -13.69 6.42 4.64
N ILE A 89 -13.64 6.13 3.34
CA ILE A 89 -13.55 4.80 2.75
C ILE A 89 -12.44 4.73 1.71
N THR A 90 -11.88 3.53 1.53
CA THR A 90 -10.95 3.26 0.44
C THR A 90 -11.26 1.88 -0.13
N SER A 91 -11.32 1.74 -1.46
CA SER A 91 -11.42 0.43 -2.10
C SER A 91 -10.14 -0.36 -1.83
N ILE A 92 -10.27 -1.61 -1.39
CA ILE A 92 -9.15 -2.55 -1.31
C ILE A 92 -9.07 -3.36 -2.60
N GLY A 93 -10.22 -3.88 -3.08
CA GLY A 93 -10.23 -4.70 -4.26
C GLY A 93 -11.56 -5.39 -4.48
N ALA A 94 -11.60 -6.16 -5.56
CA ALA A 94 -12.76 -6.95 -5.93
C ALA A 94 -12.35 -8.29 -6.53
N ASN A 95 -13.12 -9.32 -6.27
CA ASN A 95 -13.11 -10.57 -7.00
C ASN A 95 -14.35 -10.64 -7.86
N ASN A 96 -14.18 -10.49 -9.17
CA ASN A 96 -15.26 -10.56 -10.14
C ASN A 96 -15.34 -11.94 -10.83
N GLN A 97 -14.56 -12.92 -10.34
CA GLN A 97 -14.56 -14.28 -10.87
C GLN A 97 -15.62 -15.12 -10.16
N GLY A 98 -16.38 -15.89 -10.95
CA GLY A 98 -17.42 -16.80 -10.44
C GLY A 98 -18.82 -16.20 -10.37
N ALA A 99 -19.75 -16.99 -9.85
CA ALA A 99 -21.17 -16.65 -9.79
C ALA A 99 -21.51 -15.54 -8.76
N ASN A 100 -20.64 -15.34 -7.78
CA ASN A 100 -20.84 -14.41 -6.66
C ASN A 100 -19.70 -13.39 -6.59
N PRO A 101 -19.76 -12.27 -7.32
CA PRO A 101 -18.79 -11.20 -7.21
C PRO A 101 -18.73 -10.64 -5.78
N THR A 102 -17.51 -10.40 -5.30
CA THR A 102 -17.25 -9.79 -3.98
C THR A 102 -16.41 -8.53 -4.13
N ALA A 103 -16.55 -7.61 -3.18
CA ALA A 103 -15.71 -6.42 -3.09
C ALA A 103 -15.40 -6.10 -1.61
N ARG A 104 -14.23 -5.54 -1.36
CA ARG A 104 -13.82 -5.11 -0.03
C ARG A 104 -13.43 -3.64 -0.02
N TYR A 105 -13.94 -2.93 0.98
CA TYR A 105 -13.58 -1.54 1.28
C TYR A 105 -13.10 -1.42 2.72
N THR A 106 -12.20 -0.47 2.98
CA THR A 106 -11.89 -0.04 4.35
C THR A 106 -12.82 1.07 4.78
N LEU A 107 -13.19 1.06 6.07
CA LEU A 107 -13.63 2.23 6.82
C LEU A 107 -12.40 2.79 7.53
N ASN A 108 -12.00 4.01 7.16
CA ASN A 108 -10.82 4.65 7.73
C ASN A 108 -11.25 5.59 8.86
N PHE A 109 -10.82 5.32 10.08
CA PHE A 109 -11.11 6.16 11.24
C PHE A 109 -10.04 7.22 11.45
N SER A 110 -10.44 8.38 11.99
CA SER A 110 -9.52 9.50 12.28
C SER A 110 -8.43 9.16 13.30
N SER A 111 -8.62 8.08 14.06
CA SER A 111 -7.60 7.50 14.96
C SER A 111 -6.51 6.72 14.25
N GLY A 112 -6.61 6.51 12.93
CA GLY A 112 -5.75 5.60 12.16
C GLY A 112 -6.23 4.15 12.12
N ALA A 113 -7.19 3.76 12.97
CA ALA A 113 -7.78 2.43 12.94
C ALA A 113 -8.57 2.18 11.65
N ARG A 114 -8.72 0.90 11.26
CA ARG A 114 -9.45 0.49 10.05
C ARG A 114 -10.50 -0.56 10.38
N GLY A 115 -11.69 -0.38 9.82
CA GLY A 115 -12.70 -1.42 9.67
C GLY A 115 -12.76 -1.92 8.24
N TYR A 116 -13.49 -3.02 7.99
CA TYR A 116 -13.65 -3.60 6.67
C TYR A 116 -15.12 -3.82 6.34
N LEU A 117 -15.48 -3.47 5.12
CA LEU A 117 -16.78 -3.74 4.50
C LEU A 117 -16.56 -4.81 3.44
N ASP A 118 -16.92 -6.05 3.74
CA ASP A 118 -16.99 -7.12 2.74
C ASP A 118 -18.38 -7.14 2.13
N MET A 119 -18.45 -7.07 0.84
CA MET A 119 -19.66 -6.95 0.07
C MET A 119 -19.78 -8.08 -0.94
N LYS A 120 -21.00 -8.51 -1.19
CA LYS A 120 -21.34 -9.48 -2.23
C LYS A 120 -22.54 -9.05 -3.05
N ARG A 121 -22.69 -9.59 -4.24
CA ARG A 121 -23.90 -9.45 -5.04
C ARG A 121 -24.93 -10.48 -4.63
N ASN A 122 -26.18 -10.04 -4.45
CA ASN A 122 -27.31 -10.93 -4.23
C ASN A 122 -27.93 -11.40 -5.56
N ASP A 123 -28.94 -12.29 -5.49
CA ASP A 123 -29.62 -12.83 -6.65
C ASP A 123 -30.34 -11.75 -7.50
N LYS A 124 -30.68 -10.60 -6.90
CA LYS A 124 -31.25 -9.43 -7.58
C LYS A 124 -30.20 -8.55 -8.26
N GLN A 125 -28.94 -9.00 -8.33
CA GLN A 125 -27.80 -8.26 -8.87
C GLN A 125 -27.49 -6.95 -8.12
N GLN A 126 -27.93 -6.82 -6.87
CA GLN A 126 -27.65 -5.70 -5.99
C GLN A 126 -26.51 -6.03 -5.05
N TRP A 127 -25.69 -5.06 -4.73
CA TRP A 127 -24.64 -5.19 -3.74
C TRP A 127 -25.22 -5.11 -2.33
N THR A 128 -24.79 -6.03 -1.49
CA THR A 128 -25.18 -6.12 -0.08
C THR A 128 -23.93 -6.26 0.79
N LEU A 129 -24.02 -5.80 2.03
CA LEU A 129 -22.95 -5.99 3.01
C LEU A 129 -23.00 -7.46 3.48
N ASP A 130 -21.92 -8.18 3.22
CA ASP A 130 -21.74 -9.57 3.69
C ASP A 130 -21.22 -9.59 5.12
N THR A 131 -20.06 -8.93 5.34
CA THR A 131 -19.44 -8.84 6.65
C THR A 131 -19.03 -7.39 6.95
N LEU A 132 -19.28 -6.97 8.20
CA LEU A 132 -18.77 -5.72 8.77
C LEU A 132 -17.78 -6.08 9.87
N THR A 133 -16.50 -5.80 9.64
CA THR A 133 -15.44 -5.97 10.62
C THR A 133 -15.06 -4.62 11.18
N LEU A 134 -15.18 -4.46 12.49
CA LEU A 134 -14.81 -3.23 13.19
C LEU A 134 -13.59 -3.48 14.07
N PRO A 135 -12.71 -2.50 14.24
CA PRO A 135 -11.64 -2.56 15.22
C PRO A 135 -12.23 -2.63 16.64
N SER A 136 -11.50 -3.27 17.57
CA SER A 136 -11.92 -3.28 18.98
C SER A 136 -11.95 -1.85 19.53
N LYS A 137 -12.72 -1.63 20.61
CA LYS A 137 -12.77 -0.31 21.29
C LYS A 137 -11.38 0.16 21.76
N GLN A 138 -10.48 -0.78 22.05
CA GLN A 138 -9.08 -0.49 22.41
C GLN A 138 -8.22 -0.16 21.18
N ASP A 139 -8.51 -0.73 20.03
CA ASP A 139 -7.77 -0.51 18.78
C ASP A 139 -8.22 0.79 18.09
N LEU A 140 -9.44 1.25 18.32
CA LEU A 140 -9.90 2.59 17.92
C LEU A 140 -9.06 3.72 18.52
N ALA A 141 -8.37 3.46 19.63
CA ALA A 141 -7.46 4.40 20.30
C ALA A 141 -5.98 4.26 19.86
N LYS A 142 -5.65 3.26 19.02
CA LYS A 142 -4.26 2.98 18.60
C LYS A 142 -4.24 2.64 17.11
N ASP A 143 -3.20 3.10 16.42
CA ASP A 143 -2.93 2.81 15.00
C ASP A 143 -2.58 1.32 14.82
N LYS A 144 -3.58 0.44 14.88
CA LYS A 144 -3.42 -1.00 14.68
C LYS A 144 -4.30 -1.51 13.54
N VAL A 145 -3.68 -2.29 12.66
CA VAL A 145 -4.39 -3.07 11.64
C VAL A 145 -5.25 -4.13 12.34
N ALA A 146 -6.52 -4.24 11.94
CA ALA A 146 -7.41 -5.23 12.54
C ALA A 146 -6.85 -6.66 12.34
N PRO A 147 -6.92 -7.55 13.37
CA PRO A 147 -6.37 -8.90 13.30
C PRO A 147 -6.86 -9.73 12.10
N MET A 148 -8.06 -9.50 11.61
CA MET A 148 -8.61 -10.20 10.44
C MET A 148 -7.87 -9.89 9.13
N ALA A 149 -7.25 -8.71 8.99
CA ALA A 149 -6.43 -8.41 7.81
C ALA A 149 -5.20 -9.31 7.69
N MET A 150 -4.78 -9.92 8.80
CA MET A 150 -3.67 -10.88 8.86
C MET A 150 -4.07 -12.32 8.52
N ASN A 151 -5.37 -12.62 8.47
CA ASN A 151 -5.89 -13.98 8.28
C ASN A 151 -6.47 -14.23 6.88
N ASP A 152 -6.38 -13.26 5.99
CA ASP A 152 -7.00 -13.28 4.67
C ASP A 152 -6.01 -12.74 3.62
N PRO A 153 -5.89 -13.45 2.47
CA PRO A 153 -4.89 -13.14 1.45
C PRO A 153 -4.98 -11.70 0.93
N MET A 154 -6.18 -11.18 0.67
CA MET A 154 -6.37 -9.81 0.16
C MET A 154 -6.00 -8.75 1.21
N GLY A 155 -6.27 -9.01 2.48
CA GLY A 155 -5.88 -8.15 3.60
C GLY A 155 -4.36 -8.03 3.76
N ILE A 156 -3.64 -9.15 3.58
CA ILE A 156 -2.17 -9.16 3.57
C ILE A 156 -1.62 -8.30 2.43
N VAL A 157 -2.11 -8.52 1.20
CA VAL A 157 -1.71 -7.72 0.02
C VAL A 157 -1.97 -6.22 0.26
N SER A 158 -3.16 -5.88 0.75
CA SER A 158 -3.51 -4.48 1.04
C SER A 158 -2.59 -3.86 2.09
N SER A 159 -2.32 -4.59 3.18
CA SER A 159 -1.46 -4.10 4.27
C SER A 159 0.00 -3.96 3.85
N PHE A 160 0.50 -4.93 3.06
CA PHE A 160 1.83 -4.87 2.47
C PHE A 160 1.97 -3.65 1.56
N MET A 161 1.05 -3.47 0.62
CA MET A 161 1.10 -2.37 -0.34
C MET A 161 0.89 -0.99 0.31
N ASP A 162 0.11 -0.90 1.38
CA ASP A 162 -0.03 0.33 2.15
C ASP A 162 1.29 0.73 2.83
N ALA A 163 2.03 -0.23 3.38
CA ALA A 163 3.36 0.02 3.94
C ALA A 163 4.38 0.40 2.85
N VAL A 164 4.37 -0.30 1.71
CA VAL A 164 5.22 0.02 0.55
C VAL A 164 4.94 1.44 0.05
N ALA A 165 3.67 1.83 -0.10
CA ALA A 165 3.28 3.17 -0.56
C ALA A 165 3.70 4.30 0.39
N LYS A 166 3.96 3.99 1.65
CA LYS A 166 4.50 4.91 2.67
C LYS A 166 6.03 4.84 2.79
N ALA A 167 6.68 4.05 1.96
CA ALA A 167 8.11 3.71 2.06
C ALA A 167 8.49 3.18 3.47
N ASP A 168 7.53 2.54 4.16
CA ASP A 168 7.73 1.89 5.46
C ASP A 168 8.23 0.46 5.24
N PHE A 169 9.55 0.32 5.08
CA PHE A 169 10.19 -0.98 4.91
C PHE A 169 9.87 -1.93 6.07
N ARG A 170 9.94 -1.44 7.33
CA ARG A 170 9.69 -2.28 8.51
C ARG A 170 8.25 -2.77 8.58
N GLY A 171 7.32 -1.92 8.22
CA GLY A 171 5.90 -2.28 8.12
C GLY A 171 5.67 -3.33 7.03
N ALA A 172 6.20 -3.10 5.83
CA ALA A 172 6.08 -4.00 4.69
C ALA A 172 6.67 -5.39 4.98
N ARG A 173 7.86 -5.43 5.59
CA ARG A 173 8.58 -6.66 5.90
C ARG A 173 7.81 -7.64 6.80
N LYS A 174 6.90 -7.14 7.64
CA LYS A 174 6.06 -7.97 8.53
C LYS A 174 5.07 -8.86 7.77
N PHE A 175 4.76 -8.53 6.54
CA PHE A 175 3.78 -9.24 5.70
C PHE A 175 4.43 -10.17 4.69
N VAL A 176 5.76 -10.35 4.74
CA VAL A 176 6.54 -11.07 3.74
C VAL A 176 7.13 -12.35 4.33
N ASP A 177 7.06 -13.44 3.57
CA ASP A 177 7.85 -14.65 3.83
C ASP A 177 9.32 -14.39 3.47
N GLY A 178 10.14 -14.16 4.47
CA GLY A 178 11.53 -13.77 4.28
C GLY A 178 12.43 -14.85 3.74
N THR A 179 11.95 -16.07 3.63
CA THR A 179 12.68 -17.17 2.96
C THR A 179 12.45 -17.15 1.44
N LYS A 180 11.44 -16.42 0.97
CA LYS A 180 11.02 -16.39 -0.44
C LYS A 180 11.16 -15.03 -1.10
N VAL A 181 10.89 -13.95 -0.36
CA VAL A 181 11.02 -12.57 -0.86
C VAL A 181 12.14 -11.88 -0.12
N GLN A 182 13.15 -11.47 -0.87
CA GLN A 182 14.36 -10.85 -0.34
C GLN A 182 14.10 -9.42 0.16
N ASP A 183 14.90 -8.98 1.13
CA ASP A 183 14.84 -7.62 1.66
C ASP A 183 15.14 -6.56 0.59
N ALA A 184 16.01 -6.89 -0.37
CA ALA A 184 16.30 -6.04 -1.52
C ALA A 184 15.06 -5.77 -2.37
N THR A 185 14.21 -6.78 -2.60
CA THR A 185 12.95 -6.64 -3.35
C THR A 185 11.97 -5.72 -2.61
N VAL A 186 11.82 -5.90 -1.30
CA VAL A 186 10.93 -5.04 -0.48
C VAL A 186 11.44 -3.60 -0.42
N ALA A 187 12.74 -3.41 -0.18
CA ALA A 187 13.36 -2.08 -0.17
C ALA A 187 13.25 -1.40 -1.54
N GLY A 188 13.52 -2.15 -2.61
CA GLY A 188 13.38 -1.66 -3.98
C GLY A 188 11.96 -1.24 -4.33
N LEU A 189 10.95 -1.99 -3.88
CA LEU A 189 9.54 -1.59 -4.01
C LEU A 189 9.27 -0.26 -3.31
N CYS A 190 9.70 -0.10 -2.06
CA CYS A 190 9.54 1.16 -1.32
C CYS A 190 10.19 2.34 -2.06
N ILE A 191 11.41 2.15 -2.56
CA ILE A 191 12.15 3.17 -3.34
C ILE A 191 11.39 3.53 -4.62
N LEU A 192 10.96 2.52 -5.40
CA LEU A 192 10.25 2.74 -6.67
C LEU A 192 8.92 3.45 -6.46
N PHE A 193 8.17 3.12 -5.41
CA PHE A 193 6.92 3.78 -5.10
C PHE A 193 7.13 5.25 -4.73
N GLU A 194 8.12 5.55 -3.91
CA GLU A 194 8.45 6.92 -3.51
C GLU A 194 8.92 7.75 -4.70
N GLU A 195 9.90 7.27 -5.45
CA GLU A 195 10.48 7.98 -6.58
C GLU A 195 9.54 8.12 -7.78
N GLY A 196 8.79 7.05 -8.08
CA GLY A 196 7.78 7.05 -9.13
C GLY A 196 6.51 7.79 -8.74
N ALA A 197 6.38 8.25 -7.48
CA ALA A 197 5.15 8.79 -6.91
C ALA A 197 3.94 7.92 -7.23
N PHE A 198 4.16 6.58 -7.20
CA PHE A 198 3.10 5.64 -7.49
C PHE A 198 2.10 5.56 -6.34
N ARG A 199 0.85 5.33 -6.71
CA ARG A 199 -0.26 5.11 -5.78
C ARG A 199 -1.09 3.93 -6.28
N LEU A 200 -1.80 3.28 -5.37
CA LEU A 200 -2.81 2.31 -5.76
C LEU A 200 -3.96 3.05 -6.45
N ARG A 201 -4.55 2.43 -7.47
CA ARG A 201 -5.74 2.98 -8.13
C ARG A 201 -6.91 3.04 -7.14
N GLU A 202 -7.72 4.09 -7.24
CA GLU A 202 -8.85 4.30 -6.32
C GLU A 202 -10.05 3.41 -6.66
N ASP A 203 -10.25 3.11 -7.94
CA ASP A 203 -11.43 2.39 -8.45
C ASP A 203 -11.33 0.87 -8.28
N ALA A 204 -10.14 0.29 -8.48
CA ALA A 204 -9.92 -1.16 -8.38
C ALA A 204 -8.43 -1.44 -8.08
N PRO A 205 -7.96 -1.17 -6.85
CA PRO A 205 -6.53 -1.27 -6.53
C PRO A 205 -6.01 -2.70 -6.59
N ILE A 206 -6.77 -3.68 -6.09
CA ILE A 206 -6.36 -5.08 -6.03
C ILE A 206 -7.39 -5.93 -6.77
N LYS A 207 -6.90 -6.76 -7.70
CA LYS A 207 -7.69 -7.74 -8.43
C LYS A 207 -7.17 -9.13 -8.14
N THR A 208 -8.04 -10.02 -7.68
CA THR A 208 -7.70 -11.45 -7.52
C THR A 208 -7.49 -12.08 -8.89
N ALA A 209 -6.34 -12.71 -9.09
CA ALA A 209 -6.02 -13.50 -10.27
C ALA A 209 -6.46 -14.96 -10.10
N TYR A 210 -6.19 -15.51 -8.93
CA TYR A 210 -6.67 -16.83 -8.50
C TYR A 210 -6.64 -16.90 -6.96
N GLU A 211 -7.42 -17.83 -6.40
CA GLU A 211 -7.45 -18.09 -4.96
C GLU A 211 -7.62 -19.59 -4.72
N ALA A 212 -6.75 -20.15 -3.87
CA ALA A 212 -6.77 -21.53 -3.43
C ALA A 212 -6.61 -21.58 -1.90
N PRO A 213 -6.84 -22.72 -1.22
CA PRO A 213 -6.82 -22.81 0.24
C PRO A 213 -5.50 -22.40 0.90
N THR A 214 -4.37 -22.52 0.18
CA THR A 214 -3.02 -22.28 0.72
C THR A 214 -2.22 -21.23 -0.05
N ASN A 215 -2.71 -20.77 -1.20
CA ASN A 215 -2.06 -19.72 -2.00
C ASN A 215 -3.09 -18.90 -2.79
N ALA A 216 -2.76 -17.65 -3.07
CA ALA A 216 -3.58 -16.78 -3.88
C ALA A 216 -2.70 -15.78 -4.64
N GLY A 217 -3.11 -15.42 -5.86
CA GLY A 217 -2.42 -14.46 -6.70
C GLY A 217 -3.25 -13.20 -6.93
N PHE A 218 -2.57 -12.05 -6.95
CA PHE A 218 -3.20 -10.74 -7.08
C PHE A 218 -2.44 -9.86 -8.06
N PHE A 219 -3.19 -9.02 -8.77
CA PHE A 219 -2.64 -7.86 -9.49
C PHE A 219 -2.99 -6.59 -8.72
N VAL A 220 -1.97 -5.85 -8.33
CA VAL A 220 -2.11 -4.53 -7.71
C VAL A 220 -1.95 -3.48 -8.79
N HIS A 221 -3.03 -2.78 -9.09
CA HIS A 221 -3.07 -1.75 -10.13
C HIS A 221 -2.58 -0.41 -9.60
N LEU A 222 -1.66 0.19 -10.33
CA LEU A 222 -1.02 1.44 -9.96
C LEU A 222 -1.52 2.60 -10.82
N GLN A 223 -1.46 3.78 -10.21
CA GLN A 223 -1.62 5.07 -10.89
C GLN A 223 -0.46 5.99 -10.51
N ASP A 224 -0.21 6.96 -11.36
CA ASP A 224 0.78 8.00 -11.12
C ASP A 224 0.20 9.17 -10.29
N ALA A 225 1.03 10.17 -10.01
CA ALA A 225 0.61 11.37 -9.27
C ALA A 225 -0.53 12.15 -9.95
N GLN A 226 -0.72 11.97 -11.28
CA GLN A 226 -1.80 12.57 -12.07
C GLN A 226 -3.01 11.64 -12.23
N GLY A 227 -3.04 10.47 -11.56
CA GLY A 227 -4.14 9.51 -11.64
C GLY A 227 -4.15 8.66 -12.91
N ARG A 228 -3.11 8.72 -13.75
CA ARG A 228 -3.01 7.91 -14.98
C ARG A 228 -2.52 6.50 -14.63
N LYS A 229 -2.97 5.49 -15.39
CA LYS A 229 -2.52 4.11 -15.21
C LYS A 229 -0.99 4.00 -15.33
N ALA A 230 -0.37 3.33 -14.37
CA ALA A 230 1.09 3.27 -14.22
C ALA A 230 1.64 1.83 -14.07
N GLY A 231 0.96 0.84 -14.61
CA GLY A 231 1.38 -0.55 -14.51
C GLY A 231 0.77 -1.30 -13.34
N ASN A 232 1.33 -2.48 -13.04
CA ASN A 232 0.83 -3.37 -11.98
C ASN A 232 2.01 -4.00 -11.22
N VAL A 233 1.75 -4.37 -9.97
CA VAL A 233 2.59 -5.31 -9.21
C VAL A 233 1.83 -6.63 -9.12
N GLY A 234 2.46 -7.72 -9.51
CA GLY A 234 1.95 -9.08 -9.31
C GLY A 234 2.40 -9.57 -7.93
N LEU A 235 1.48 -10.02 -7.09
CA LEU A 235 1.79 -10.57 -5.77
C LEU A 235 1.18 -11.95 -5.62
N THR A 236 1.99 -12.92 -5.17
CA THR A 236 1.51 -14.22 -4.70
C THR A 236 1.63 -14.23 -3.18
N VAL A 237 0.55 -14.59 -2.50
CA VAL A 237 0.56 -14.88 -1.07
C VAL A 237 0.39 -16.37 -0.83
N ALA A 238 1.04 -16.88 0.20
CA ALA A 238 0.94 -18.29 0.58
C ALA A 238 0.80 -18.42 2.10
N LYS A 239 0.21 -19.53 2.54
CA LYS A 239 0.20 -19.90 3.97
C LYS A 239 1.54 -20.50 4.36
N THR A 240 2.21 -19.85 5.31
CA THR A 240 3.41 -20.35 5.99
C THR A 240 3.09 -20.42 7.48
N ASP A 241 3.19 -21.59 8.10
CA ASP A 241 2.84 -21.83 9.51
C ASP A 241 1.43 -21.34 9.90
N GLY A 242 0.47 -21.50 8.97
CA GLY A 242 -0.93 -21.10 9.17
C GLY A 242 -1.23 -19.61 8.94
N GLN A 243 -0.21 -18.79 8.69
CA GLN A 243 -0.34 -17.37 8.40
C GLN A 243 -0.18 -17.10 6.90
N TRP A 244 -0.97 -16.16 6.38
CA TRP A 244 -0.79 -15.67 5.02
C TRP A 244 0.37 -14.67 4.97
N LEU A 245 1.30 -14.88 4.03
CA LEU A 245 2.44 -13.98 3.80
C LEU A 245 2.65 -13.80 2.30
N VAL A 246 3.19 -12.66 1.90
CA VAL A 246 3.65 -12.43 0.53
C VAL A 246 4.84 -13.34 0.26
N ALA A 247 4.69 -14.22 -0.71
CA ALA A 247 5.68 -15.24 -1.09
C ALA A 247 6.36 -14.94 -2.42
N GLU A 248 5.83 -14.04 -3.23
CA GLU A 248 6.40 -13.61 -4.50
C GLU A 248 5.91 -12.21 -4.87
N ALA A 249 6.80 -11.42 -5.47
CA ALA A 249 6.48 -10.11 -6.03
C ALA A 249 7.08 -9.99 -7.44
N SER A 250 6.22 -9.81 -8.45
CA SER A 250 6.61 -9.53 -9.84
C SER A 250 6.47 -8.04 -10.13
N LEU A 251 7.58 -7.43 -10.55
CA LEU A 251 7.70 -5.98 -10.73
C LEU A 251 7.82 -5.56 -12.20
N ASP A 252 7.84 -6.49 -13.14
CA ASP A 252 8.18 -6.22 -14.54
C ASP A 252 7.33 -5.10 -15.16
N SER A 253 6.02 -5.17 -14.98
CA SER A 253 5.09 -4.14 -15.48
C SER A 253 5.26 -2.78 -14.79
N MET A 254 5.62 -2.77 -13.52
CA MET A 254 5.89 -1.54 -12.77
C MET A 254 7.23 -0.91 -13.21
N LEU A 255 8.26 -1.74 -13.41
CA LEU A 255 9.56 -1.29 -13.90
C LEU A 255 9.45 -0.71 -15.30
N GLU A 256 8.69 -1.35 -16.20
CA GLU A 256 8.40 -0.82 -17.54
C GLU A 256 7.67 0.54 -17.48
N ALA A 257 6.69 0.67 -16.59
CA ALA A 257 5.98 1.94 -16.39
C ALA A 257 6.91 3.02 -15.80
N TYR A 258 7.80 2.66 -14.89
CA TYR A 258 8.78 3.57 -14.30
C TYR A 258 9.74 4.10 -15.36
N THR A 259 10.31 3.22 -16.20
CA THR A 259 11.23 3.61 -17.28
C THR A 259 10.55 4.52 -18.31
N LYS A 260 9.34 4.20 -18.73
CA LYS A 260 8.57 5.05 -19.68
C LYS A 260 8.28 6.45 -19.18
N ARG A 261 8.21 6.65 -17.87
CA ARG A 261 7.86 7.95 -17.26
C ARG A 261 9.04 8.90 -17.11
N GLN A 262 10.23 8.36 -16.89
CA GLN A 262 11.43 9.18 -16.70
C GLN A 262 11.85 9.91 -18.00
N GLY A 263 11.20 9.58 -19.14
CA GLY A 263 11.44 10.23 -20.43
C GLY A 263 12.69 9.71 -21.15
N ALA A 264 12.74 9.85 -22.45
CA ALA A 264 13.87 9.39 -23.28
C ALA A 264 15.13 10.26 -23.16
N GLY A 265 15.27 11.11 -22.14
CA GLY A 265 16.31 12.10 -22.06
C GLY A 265 17.12 12.18 -20.77
N ASP A 266 16.63 11.69 -19.65
CA ASP A 266 17.35 11.80 -18.38
C ASP A 266 17.35 10.51 -17.59
N ASP A 267 18.52 9.92 -17.43
CA ASP A 267 19.02 8.99 -16.43
C ASP A 267 17.96 8.09 -15.74
N ILE A 268 17.45 7.12 -16.51
CA ILE A 268 16.53 6.11 -15.99
C ILE A 268 17.34 5.07 -15.23
N PHE A 269 17.38 5.20 -13.91
CA PHE A 269 18.11 4.27 -13.06
C PHE A 269 17.13 3.37 -12.29
N ILE A 270 16.96 2.13 -12.77
CA ILE A 270 16.20 1.13 -12.04
C ILE A 270 17.01 0.74 -10.80
N PRO A 271 16.50 0.99 -9.59
CA PRO A 271 17.24 0.72 -8.36
C PRO A 271 17.40 -0.77 -8.06
N ILE A 272 16.62 -1.67 -8.68
CA ILE A 272 16.70 -3.12 -8.49
C ILE A 272 17.47 -3.74 -9.65
N VAL A 273 18.50 -4.54 -9.34
CA VAL A 273 19.38 -5.21 -10.28
C VAL A 273 19.48 -6.69 -9.95
N LYS A 274 19.42 -7.57 -10.94
CA LYS A 274 19.73 -8.99 -10.74
C LYS A 274 21.20 -9.17 -10.41
N ASN A 275 21.49 -9.82 -9.29
CA ASN A 275 22.86 -10.13 -8.89
C ASN A 275 23.34 -11.38 -9.63
N PRO A 276 24.54 -11.38 -10.24
CA PRO A 276 25.10 -12.58 -10.88
C PRO A 276 25.30 -13.76 -9.93
N GLN A 277 25.42 -13.52 -8.64
CA GLN A 277 25.55 -14.56 -7.61
C GLN A 277 24.19 -15.09 -7.11
N GLY A 278 23.09 -14.58 -7.66
CA GLY A 278 21.71 -14.89 -7.28
C GLY A 278 21.07 -13.77 -6.44
N GLY A 279 19.76 -13.66 -6.54
CA GLY A 279 19.00 -12.64 -5.83
C GLY A 279 18.97 -11.27 -6.49
N ASP A 280 18.46 -10.29 -5.76
CA ASP A 280 18.35 -8.90 -6.20
C ASP A 280 19.35 -8.03 -5.43
N SER A 281 19.93 -7.06 -6.12
CA SER A 281 20.76 -6.00 -5.54
C SER A 281 20.10 -4.65 -5.74
N LEU A 282 20.41 -3.70 -4.87
CA LEU A 282 20.03 -2.31 -5.05
C LEU A 282 21.20 -1.53 -5.65
N ALA A 283 20.93 -0.75 -6.69
CA ALA A 283 21.93 0.05 -7.38
C ALA A 283 21.73 1.54 -7.10
N LEU A 284 22.82 2.23 -6.75
CA LEU A 284 22.94 3.67 -6.71
C LEU A 284 23.81 4.15 -7.85
N PHE A 285 23.46 5.27 -8.46
CA PHE A 285 24.15 5.78 -9.64
C PHE A 285 24.91 7.08 -9.36
N PHE A 286 26.00 7.29 -10.09
CA PHE A 286 26.89 8.41 -9.93
C PHE A 286 27.07 9.18 -11.24
N GLY A 287 27.29 10.47 -11.13
CA GLY A 287 27.69 11.28 -12.25
C GLY A 287 29.08 10.89 -12.81
N PHE A 288 29.41 11.47 -13.96
CA PHE A 288 30.73 11.24 -14.58
C PHE A 288 31.82 11.76 -13.65
N ASN A 289 32.79 10.89 -13.37
CA ASN A 289 33.91 11.19 -12.47
C ASN A 289 33.53 11.59 -11.03
N GLU A 290 32.32 11.27 -10.58
CA GLU A 290 31.82 11.57 -9.25
C GLU A 290 31.84 10.33 -8.35
N ASP A 291 32.12 10.57 -7.07
CA ASP A 291 32.03 9.60 -5.95
C ASP A 291 31.19 10.17 -4.78
N THR A 292 30.53 11.31 -4.99
CA THR A 292 29.61 11.93 -4.05
C THR A 292 28.17 11.42 -4.26
N LEU A 293 27.44 11.26 -3.16
CA LEU A 293 26.05 10.81 -3.18
C LEU A 293 25.11 11.99 -3.44
N SER A 294 24.10 11.76 -4.29
CA SER A 294 23.01 12.70 -4.47
C SER A 294 22.01 12.62 -3.30
N LYS A 295 21.18 13.64 -3.09
CA LYS A 295 20.08 13.60 -2.10
C LYS A 295 19.13 12.42 -2.34
N ARG A 296 18.91 12.06 -3.60
CA ARG A 296 18.14 10.87 -3.98
C ARG A 296 18.80 9.61 -3.45
N SER A 297 20.11 9.44 -3.70
CA SER A 297 20.88 8.30 -3.20
C SER A 297 20.88 8.23 -1.68
N GLU A 298 21.00 9.36 -0.98
CA GLU A 298 20.91 9.43 0.48
C GLU A 298 19.54 8.92 0.98
N ARG A 299 18.43 9.31 0.32
CA ARG A 299 17.10 8.83 0.67
C ARG A 299 16.94 7.33 0.46
N GLN A 300 17.43 6.80 -0.66
CA GLN A 300 17.46 5.35 -0.91
C GLN A 300 18.23 4.61 0.18
N LEU A 301 19.39 5.14 0.59
CA LEU A 301 20.21 4.56 1.65
C LEU A 301 19.55 4.58 3.03
N GLN A 302 18.64 5.50 3.32
CA GLN A 302 17.84 5.46 4.55
C GLN A 302 16.97 4.21 4.60
N ILE A 303 16.29 3.86 3.49
CA ILE A 303 15.45 2.67 3.38
C ILE A 303 16.32 1.40 3.51
N VAL A 304 17.48 1.37 2.85
CA VAL A 304 18.44 0.26 2.94
C VAL A 304 18.96 0.09 4.37
N ALA A 305 19.28 1.19 5.05
CA ALA A 305 19.76 1.15 6.44
C ALA A 305 18.70 0.54 7.38
N GLU A 306 17.41 0.82 7.16
CA GLU A 306 16.32 0.19 7.91
C GLU A 306 16.29 -1.33 7.69
N ALA A 307 16.47 -1.79 6.46
CA ALA A 307 16.52 -3.22 6.13
C ALA A 307 17.66 -3.93 6.87
N ILE A 308 18.87 -3.36 6.83
CA ILE A 308 20.06 -3.95 7.47
C ILE A 308 19.93 -3.96 9.00
N LYS A 309 19.33 -2.92 9.59
CA LYS A 309 19.16 -2.82 11.05
C LYS A 309 18.13 -3.81 11.61
N MET A 310 17.19 -4.30 10.79
CA MET A 310 16.19 -5.27 11.23
C MET A 310 16.76 -6.65 11.50
N ASP A 311 17.79 -7.06 10.75
CA ASP A 311 18.47 -8.34 10.94
C ASP A 311 19.93 -8.10 11.36
N SER A 312 20.22 -8.38 12.62
CA SER A 312 21.59 -8.17 13.16
C SER A 312 22.63 -9.16 12.61
N GLY A 313 22.19 -10.29 12.06
CA GLY A 313 23.07 -11.32 11.50
C GLY A 313 23.51 -11.03 10.07
N LYS A 314 22.77 -10.23 9.31
CA LYS A 314 23.06 -9.95 7.91
C LYS A 314 24.27 -9.02 7.73
N LYS A 315 25.07 -9.32 6.73
CA LYS A 315 26.15 -8.47 6.24
C LYS A 315 25.73 -7.82 4.92
N LEU A 316 26.34 -6.70 4.59
CA LEU A 316 26.13 -5.98 3.35
C LEU A 316 27.41 -5.98 2.54
N GLU A 317 27.36 -6.44 1.31
CA GLU A 317 28.42 -6.23 0.34
C GLU A 317 28.07 -5.04 -0.56
N ILE A 318 29.01 -4.10 -0.72
CA ILE A 318 28.89 -2.94 -1.60
C ILE A 318 29.97 -3.05 -2.67
N SER A 319 29.53 -3.14 -3.92
CA SER A 319 30.37 -3.26 -5.09
C SER A 319 30.35 -1.96 -5.90
N GLY A 320 31.48 -1.27 -6.03
CA GLY A 320 31.61 -0.06 -6.84
C GLY A 320 32.03 -0.38 -8.27
N HIS A 321 31.48 0.36 -9.23
CA HIS A 321 31.74 0.19 -10.66
C HIS A 321 31.92 1.55 -11.35
N THR A 322 32.61 1.54 -12.51
CA THR A 322 32.79 2.71 -13.37
C THR A 322 32.33 2.38 -14.79
N ASP A 323 32.22 3.42 -15.61
CA ASP A 323 32.16 3.26 -17.07
C ASP A 323 33.55 2.85 -17.62
N ASP A 324 33.65 2.76 -18.94
CA ASP A 324 34.84 2.33 -19.66
C ASP A 324 35.88 3.46 -19.91
N VAL A 325 35.53 4.70 -19.56
CA VAL A 325 36.39 5.88 -19.79
C VAL A 325 37.49 5.94 -18.76
N GLY A 326 38.74 6.07 -19.20
CA GLY A 326 39.93 6.18 -18.35
C GLY A 326 40.74 4.89 -18.18
N SER A 327 41.86 5.00 -17.46
CA SER A 327 42.73 3.87 -17.19
C SER A 327 42.16 2.90 -16.15
N GLU A 328 42.57 1.64 -16.21
CA GLU A 328 42.14 0.62 -15.22
C GLU A 328 42.48 1.04 -13.77
N ARG A 329 43.72 1.53 -13.56
CA ARG A 329 44.15 1.99 -12.24
C ARG A 329 43.31 3.14 -11.71
N TYR A 330 42.93 4.08 -12.57
CA TYR A 330 42.07 5.19 -12.22
C TYR A 330 40.65 4.71 -11.84
N ASN A 331 40.05 3.87 -12.70
CA ASN A 331 38.72 3.32 -12.50
C ASN A 331 38.65 2.41 -11.28
N GLN A 332 39.71 1.65 -10.99
CA GLN A 332 39.80 0.86 -9.77
C GLN A 332 39.67 1.76 -8.53
N GLY A 333 40.48 2.82 -8.44
CA GLY A 333 40.43 3.76 -7.31
C GLY A 333 39.08 4.52 -7.22
N LEU A 334 38.45 4.90 -8.36
CA LEU A 334 37.16 5.59 -8.36
C LEU A 334 36.05 4.65 -7.87
N SER A 335 36.04 3.40 -8.29
CA SER A 335 35.06 2.40 -7.86
C SER A 335 35.17 2.10 -6.36
N GLU A 336 36.38 2.03 -5.81
CA GLU A 336 36.62 1.87 -4.37
C GLU A 336 36.09 3.07 -3.57
N ARG A 337 36.31 4.31 -4.04
CA ARG A 337 35.77 5.51 -3.39
C ARG A 337 34.25 5.56 -3.44
N ARG A 338 33.60 5.16 -4.54
CA ARG A 338 32.13 5.03 -4.63
C ARG A 338 31.58 4.07 -3.58
N ALA A 339 32.15 2.88 -3.48
CA ALA A 339 31.75 1.91 -2.46
C ALA A 339 31.97 2.42 -1.04
N ALA A 340 33.10 3.13 -0.81
CA ALA A 340 33.41 3.75 0.49
C ALA A 340 32.44 4.89 0.85
N ALA A 341 32.02 5.72 -0.11
CA ALA A 341 31.03 6.77 0.10
C ALA A 341 29.67 6.21 0.54
N VAL A 342 29.20 5.14 -0.12
CA VAL A 342 27.98 4.43 0.28
C VAL A 342 28.10 3.85 1.69
N LYS A 343 29.22 3.20 2.00
CA LYS A 343 29.49 2.69 3.36
C LYS A 343 29.45 3.80 4.40
N ALA A 344 30.12 4.91 4.15
CA ALA A 344 30.18 6.03 5.08
C ALA A 344 28.79 6.58 5.39
N GLN A 345 27.91 6.70 4.37
CA GLN A 345 26.55 7.17 4.54
C GLN A 345 25.69 6.18 5.35
N LEU A 346 25.80 4.88 5.08
CA LEU A 346 25.10 3.86 5.85
C LEU A 346 25.53 3.84 7.32
N VAL A 347 26.82 4.04 7.60
CA VAL A 347 27.31 4.16 8.97
C VAL A 347 26.74 5.41 9.67
N GLN A 348 26.58 6.53 8.97
CA GLN A 348 25.90 7.71 9.50
C GLN A 348 24.41 7.42 9.82
N PHE A 349 23.77 6.54 9.07
CA PHE A 349 22.40 6.08 9.34
C PHE A 349 22.33 4.96 10.39
N GLY A 350 23.45 4.67 11.08
CA GLY A 350 23.52 3.77 12.22
C GLY A 350 23.72 2.29 11.88
N VAL A 351 24.18 1.96 10.66
CA VAL A 351 24.60 0.60 10.32
C VAL A 351 26.01 0.37 10.84
N PRO A 352 26.30 -0.68 11.64
CA PRO A 352 27.63 -0.98 12.12
C PRO A 352 28.64 -1.20 10.98
N ALA A 353 29.80 -0.53 11.04
CA ALA A 353 30.79 -0.55 9.96
C ALA A 353 31.36 -1.94 9.65
N GLU A 354 31.42 -2.81 10.68
CA GLU A 354 31.88 -4.20 10.59
C GLU A 354 30.92 -5.12 9.82
N ARG A 355 29.69 -4.68 9.64
CA ARG A 355 28.69 -5.39 8.83
C ARG A 355 28.76 -5.05 7.34
N ILE A 356 29.60 -4.10 6.95
CA ILE A 356 29.68 -3.59 5.59
C ILE A 356 31.05 -3.90 4.98
N VAL A 357 31.02 -4.75 3.96
CA VAL A 357 32.19 -5.06 3.11
C VAL A 357 32.12 -4.23 1.84
N THR A 358 33.23 -3.62 1.43
CA THR A 358 33.30 -2.85 0.18
C THR A 358 34.30 -3.43 -0.80
N LYS A 359 33.96 -3.46 -2.08
CA LYS A 359 34.81 -3.88 -3.18
C LYS A 359 34.75 -2.89 -4.34
N GLY A 360 35.87 -2.62 -4.98
CA GLY A 360 35.91 -1.87 -6.24
C GLY A 360 36.20 -2.82 -7.39
N PHE A 361 35.43 -2.74 -8.46
CA PHE A 361 35.62 -3.55 -9.68
C PHE A 361 36.05 -2.70 -10.88
N GLY A 362 36.24 -1.39 -10.71
CA GLY A 362 36.55 -0.50 -11.82
C GLY A 362 35.57 -0.69 -12.97
N LYS A 363 36.09 -0.84 -14.18
CA LYS A 363 35.32 -1.08 -15.42
C LYS A 363 35.17 -2.55 -15.79
N SER A 364 35.66 -3.50 -14.99
CA SER A 364 35.73 -4.92 -15.32
C SER A 364 34.36 -5.64 -15.36
N GLN A 365 33.34 -5.06 -14.72
CA GLN A 365 32.00 -5.64 -14.62
C GLN A 365 30.93 -4.62 -15.08
N PRO A 366 30.85 -4.36 -16.40
CA PRO A 366 29.83 -3.48 -16.92
C PRO A 366 28.44 -4.12 -16.78
N ARG A 367 27.46 -3.32 -16.38
CA ARG A 367 26.05 -3.71 -16.37
C ARG A 367 25.48 -3.72 -17.78
N ARG A 368 25.82 -2.70 -18.57
CA ARG A 368 25.41 -2.58 -19.96
C ARG A 368 26.63 -2.44 -20.84
N THR A 369 26.72 -3.31 -21.86
CA THR A 369 27.72 -3.25 -22.91
C THR A 369 27.10 -2.64 -24.16
N TYR A 370 27.93 -2.14 -25.06
CA TYR A 370 27.51 -1.62 -26.35
C TYR A 370 28.46 -2.05 -27.49
N SER A 371 27.95 -2.03 -28.72
CA SER A 371 28.76 -2.32 -29.89
C SER A 371 29.82 -1.23 -30.10
N PRO A 372 31.02 -1.57 -30.60
CA PRO A 372 32.01 -0.58 -31.06
C PRO A 372 31.46 0.41 -32.10
N THR A 373 30.41 0.01 -32.83
CA THR A 373 29.74 0.82 -33.86
C THR A 373 28.49 1.55 -33.34
N ALA A 374 28.18 1.47 -32.01
CA ALA A 374 27.06 2.17 -31.43
C ALA A 374 27.20 3.69 -31.57
N ASP A 375 26.10 4.39 -31.70
CA ASP A 375 26.07 5.86 -31.64
C ASP A 375 26.46 6.37 -30.26
N GLU A 376 26.72 7.66 -30.17
CA GLU A 376 27.18 8.27 -28.92
C GLU A 376 26.07 8.27 -27.83
N GLU A 377 24.81 8.37 -28.22
CA GLU A 377 23.66 8.30 -27.30
C GLU A 377 23.59 6.91 -26.62
N THR A 378 23.66 5.84 -27.40
CA THR A 378 23.70 4.46 -26.89
C THR A 378 24.91 4.21 -25.98
N ARG A 379 26.08 4.77 -26.30
CA ARG A 379 27.27 4.65 -25.46
C ARG A 379 27.10 5.40 -24.13
N ASP A 380 26.55 6.61 -24.18
CA ASP A 380 26.36 7.45 -23.01
C ASP A 380 25.35 6.84 -22.04
N GLU A 381 24.25 6.28 -22.56
CA GLU A 381 23.29 5.53 -21.75
C GLU A 381 23.95 4.33 -21.06
N ALA A 382 24.73 3.53 -21.77
CA ALA A 382 25.42 2.39 -21.18
C ALA A 382 26.44 2.82 -20.11
N ARG A 383 27.19 3.90 -20.36
CA ARG A 383 28.13 4.47 -19.41
C ARG A 383 27.44 4.97 -18.13
N LYS A 384 26.29 5.63 -18.27
CA LYS A 384 25.48 6.06 -17.11
C LYS A 384 25.07 4.88 -16.23
N GLU A 385 24.58 3.79 -16.81
CA GLU A 385 24.23 2.58 -16.09
C GLU A 385 25.43 1.89 -15.43
N ASN A 386 26.62 2.04 -16.01
CA ASN A 386 27.85 1.43 -15.49
C ASN A 386 28.46 2.23 -14.32
N ARG A 387 28.20 3.54 -14.20
CA ARG A 387 28.65 4.39 -13.09
C ARG A 387 27.78 4.18 -11.85
N ARG A 388 27.99 3.10 -11.11
CA ARG A 388 27.12 2.68 -10.03
C ARG A 388 27.86 2.10 -8.83
N ALA A 389 27.15 2.01 -7.71
CA ALA A 389 27.47 1.09 -6.62
C ALA A 389 26.27 0.15 -6.42
N GLU A 390 26.52 -1.13 -6.33
CA GLU A 390 25.52 -2.16 -6.04
C GLU A 390 25.61 -2.60 -4.58
N MET A 391 24.47 -2.79 -3.94
CA MET A 391 24.34 -3.26 -2.57
C MET A 391 23.62 -4.60 -2.58
N TYR A 392 24.30 -5.64 -2.12
CA TYR A 392 23.73 -6.96 -1.94
C TYR A 392 23.36 -7.18 -0.46
N LEU A 393 22.07 -7.38 -0.20
CA LEU A 393 21.48 -7.40 1.15
C LEU A 393 21.30 -8.80 1.73
N ASP A 394 21.36 -9.86 0.92
CA ASP A 394 20.90 -11.20 1.27
C ASP A 394 21.99 -12.27 1.18
N PHE A 395 23.21 -11.96 1.57
CA PHE A 395 24.32 -12.93 1.57
C PHE A 395 24.74 -13.36 2.98
#